data_a774e4ac7b81fd945c1d589ef1b03ce9
#
_entry.id   a774e4ac7b81fd945c1d589ef1b03ce9
#
_cell.length_a   1.000
_cell.length_b   1.000
_cell.length_c   1.000
_cell.angle_alpha   90.00
_cell.angle_beta   90.00
_cell.angle_gamma   90.00
#
_symmetry.space_group_name_H-M   'P 1'
#
loop_
_entity.id
_entity.type
_entity.pdbx_description
1 polymer ?
#
loop_
_entity_poly.entity_id
_entity_poly.type
_entity_poly.pdbx_seq_one_letter_code
_entity_poly.pdbx_strand_id
1 'polypeptide(L)'
;RDLVTATLTDEGVRRMKENPNKNACLTYSGGLLVVIYPPKFTESDGKWTASFQMPAQNIETNVYFGEKDKVTLKGTDKEVDYDGAPKSVEDGIRATIGGQDLSEQFQGQYEVHYEGVNGTVYSSMTPPTNAGTYSCKIKIPDSNVYYRSDPITVQLTIKKIATKTPKAAQAAAWTDTSVTLEAPSAFVDGTAIPAGYELEYCVDQGEWQDSPVFTGLTPETTYKFYVRLKEGVNTTASAASEAVTVQTKKAS
;
A
#
# COMPACT_ATOMS: atom_id res chain seq x y z
N ARG A 1 35.18 4.13 21.54
CA ARG A 1 34.22 5.14 22.05
C ARG A 1 33.50 4.51 23.22
N ASP A 2 33.56 5.14 24.39
CA ASP A 2 33.02 4.58 25.63
C ASP A 2 31.51 4.79 25.66
N LEU A 3 30.79 3.77 26.10
CA LEU A 3 29.36 3.86 26.37
C LEU A 3 29.15 4.52 27.73
N VAL A 4 28.42 5.62 27.79
CA VAL A 4 28.06 6.32 29.02
C VAL A 4 26.58 6.10 29.30
N THR A 5 26.27 5.79 30.56
CA THR A 5 24.90 5.61 31.03
C THR A 5 24.57 6.69 32.06
N ALA A 6 23.52 7.47 31.75
CA ALA A 6 22.94 8.42 32.70
C ALA A 6 21.74 7.79 33.42
N THR A 7 21.61 8.05 34.71
CA THR A 7 20.49 7.57 35.53
C THR A 7 19.73 8.75 36.10
N LEU A 8 18.39 8.72 36.04
CA LEU A 8 17.56 9.76 36.67
C LEU A 8 17.68 9.71 38.17
N THR A 9 17.73 10.86 38.78
CA THR A 9 17.58 11.02 40.23
C THR A 9 16.12 10.77 40.64
N ASP A 10 15.87 10.59 41.94
CA ASP A 10 14.51 10.42 42.51
C ASP A 10 13.59 11.60 42.10
N GLU A 11 14.11 12.81 42.07
CA GLU A 11 13.39 13.99 41.59
C GLU A 11 13.05 13.88 40.08
N GLY A 12 13.97 13.39 39.27
CA GLY A 12 13.72 13.13 37.85
C GLY A 12 12.62 12.09 37.64
N VAL A 13 12.66 11.01 38.42
CA VAL A 13 11.62 9.97 38.40
C VAL A 13 10.26 10.53 38.84
N ARG A 14 10.22 11.35 39.88
CA ARG A 14 9.00 12.03 40.34
C ARG A 14 8.41 12.90 39.26
N ARG A 15 9.20 13.73 38.58
CA ARG A 15 8.75 14.58 37.46
C ARG A 15 8.19 13.79 36.30
N MET A 16 8.75 12.64 35.99
CA MET A 16 8.22 11.72 34.98
C MET A 16 6.84 11.17 35.36
N LYS A 17 6.65 10.77 36.62
CA LYS A 17 5.39 10.19 37.10
C LYS A 17 4.26 11.22 37.25
N GLU A 18 4.58 12.45 37.61
CA GLU A 18 3.61 13.52 37.81
C GLU A 18 3.05 14.09 36.49
N ASN A 19 3.73 13.85 35.39
CA ASN A 19 3.28 14.36 34.11
C ASN A 19 3.43 13.29 33.01
N PRO A 20 2.39 12.45 32.79
CA PRO A 20 2.43 11.35 31.84
C PRO A 20 2.63 11.82 30.37
N ASN A 21 2.42 13.10 30.08
CA ASN A 21 2.67 13.68 28.77
C ASN A 21 4.13 14.20 28.59
N LYS A 22 4.94 14.18 29.66
CA LYS A 22 6.34 14.57 29.62
C LYS A 22 7.24 13.37 29.36
N ASN A 23 8.26 13.60 28.56
CA ASN A 23 9.33 12.62 28.33
C ASN A 23 10.62 13.17 28.93
N ALA A 24 11.37 12.33 29.60
CA ALA A 24 12.75 12.63 29.92
C ALA A 24 13.63 12.19 28.75
N CYS A 25 14.42 13.08 28.25
CA CYS A 25 15.46 12.76 27.28
C CYS A 25 16.77 13.43 27.71
N LEU A 26 17.88 12.77 27.41
CA LEU A 26 19.19 13.32 27.60
C LEU A 26 19.55 14.20 26.42
N THR A 27 19.74 15.48 26.64
CA THR A 27 20.25 16.39 25.61
C THR A 27 21.72 16.67 25.90
N TYR A 28 22.52 16.89 24.87
CA TYR A 28 23.88 17.32 25.00
C TYR A 28 24.21 18.41 23.98
N SER A 29 25.01 19.37 24.41
CA SER A 29 25.50 20.45 23.56
C SER A 29 27.04 20.43 23.55
N GLY A 30 27.63 20.74 22.42
CA GLY A 30 29.09 20.77 22.28
C GLY A 30 29.46 20.63 20.80
N GLY A 31 29.76 21.75 20.16
CA GLY A 31 30.12 21.77 18.75
C GLY A 31 28.94 21.58 17.77
N LEU A 32 29.26 21.47 16.51
CA LEU A 32 28.30 21.39 15.38
C LEU A 32 27.61 20.02 15.32
N LEU A 33 27.09 19.49 16.41
CA LEU A 33 26.40 18.20 16.43
C LEU A 33 24.91 18.41 16.59
N VAL A 34 24.19 18.25 15.47
CA VAL A 34 22.73 18.10 15.50
C VAL A 34 22.46 16.71 16.07
N VAL A 35 21.91 16.66 17.28
CA VAL A 35 21.46 15.40 17.87
C VAL A 35 20.16 15.01 17.19
N ILE A 36 20.22 14.08 16.26
CA ILE A 36 19.05 13.65 15.49
C ILE A 36 18.09 12.81 16.38
N TYR A 37 18.61 12.10 17.40
CA TYR A 37 17.83 11.31 18.35
C TYR A 37 18.54 11.23 19.70
N PRO A 38 18.17 12.11 20.66
CA PRO A 38 18.72 11.94 22.01
C PRO A 38 18.20 10.64 22.62
N PRO A 39 19.04 9.95 23.38
CA PRO A 39 18.65 8.71 24.03
C PRO A 39 17.51 8.98 25.03
N LYS A 40 16.50 8.12 24.98
CA LYS A 40 15.40 8.09 25.94
C LYS A 40 15.86 7.43 27.23
N PHE A 41 15.30 7.92 28.34
CA PHE A 41 15.34 7.15 29.56
C PHE A 41 14.35 5.99 29.48
N THR A 42 14.83 4.80 29.76
CA THR A 42 14.04 3.56 29.87
C THR A 42 14.11 3.03 31.27
N GLU A 43 13.01 2.46 31.78
CA GLU A 43 12.96 1.84 33.11
C GLU A 43 13.39 0.38 33.04
N SER A 44 14.31 0.00 33.92
CA SER A 44 14.66 -1.39 34.19
C SER A 44 15.03 -1.49 35.68
N ASP A 45 14.45 -2.48 36.37
CA ASP A 45 14.68 -2.73 37.81
C ASP A 45 14.48 -1.50 38.71
N GLY A 46 13.45 -0.69 38.41
CA GLY A 46 13.10 0.54 39.13
C GLY A 46 14.04 1.71 38.91
N LYS A 47 14.97 1.60 37.94
CA LYS A 47 15.89 2.67 37.56
C LYS A 47 15.57 3.15 36.15
N TRP A 48 15.54 4.45 35.95
CA TRP A 48 15.40 5.10 34.64
C TRP A 48 16.79 5.48 34.13
N THR A 49 17.22 4.84 33.05
CA THR A 49 18.54 5.03 32.44
C THR A 49 18.48 5.36 30.98
N ALA A 50 19.43 6.15 30.50
CA ALA A 50 19.67 6.42 29.08
C ALA A 50 21.16 6.24 28.79
N SER A 51 21.52 5.53 27.74
CA SER A 51 22.90 5.28 27.34
C SER A 51 23.20 5.88 25.98
N PHE A 52 24.39 6.43 25.82
CA PHE A 52 24.87 6.99 24.57
C PHE A 52 26.38 6.80 24.41
N GLN A 53 26.86 6.82 23.18
CA GLN A 53 28.30 6.78 22.91
C GLN A 53 28.91 8.17 23.07
N MET A 54 29.95 8.27 23.85
CA MET A 54 30.68 9.53 24.08
C MET A 54 31.34 9.99 22.78
N PRO A 55 31.04 11.21 22.27
CA PRO A 55 31.78 11.79 21.17
C PRO A 55 33.22 12.13 21.59
N ALA A 56 34.09 12.32 20.61
CA ALA A 56 35.50 12.63 20.85
C ALA A 56 35.78 14.08 21.31
N GLN A 57 34.77 14.76 21.82
CA GLN A 57 34.86 16.16 22.29
C GLN A 57 34.11 16.34 23.60
N ASN A 58 34.42 17.39 24.34
CA ASN A 58 33.69 17.72 25.56
C ASN A 58 32.24 18.09 25.20
N ILE A 59 31.30 17.52 25.94
CA ILE A 59 29.88 17.78 25.83
C ILE A 59 29.30 18.18 27.16
N GLU A 60 28.29 19.03 27.15
CA GLU A 60 27.44 19.30 28.29
C GLU A 60 26.15 18.50 28.14
N THR A 61 25.76 17.78 29.19
CA THR A 61 24.55 16.97 29.18
C THR A 61 23.49 17.57 30.09
N ASN A 62 22.26 17.64 29.57
CA ASN A 62 21.10 18.11 30.32
C ASN A 62 19.94 17.12 30.16
N VAL A 63 19.13 16.99 31.20
CA VAL A 63 17.88 16.21 31.11
C VAL A 63 16.74 17.20 30.85
N TYR A 64 16.08 17.03 29.73
CA TYR A 64 14.93 17.82 29.36
C TYR A 64 13.64 17.13 29.78
N PHE A 65 12.80 17.85 30.54
CA PHE A 65 11.44 17.43 30.89
C PHE A 65 10.47 18.43 30.25
N GLY A 66 9.98 18.11 29.08
CA GLY A 66 9.08 19.00 28.34
C GLY A 66 7.82 18.31 27.88
N GLU A 67 6.80 19.08 27.61
CA GLU A 67 5.68 18.59 26.83
C GLU A 67 6.11 18.42 25.36
N LYS A 68 5.55 17.38 24.71
CA LYS A 68 5.78 17.22 23.27
C LYS A 68 5.11 18.35 22.51
N ASP A 69 5.82 18.96 21.61
CA ASP A 69 5.26 19.97 20.71
C ASP A 69 4.16 19.34 19.84
N LYS A 70 3.02 20.00 19.78
CA LYS A 70 1.89 19.55 18.95
C LYS A 70 2.11 19.97 17.50
N VAL A 71 2.31 18.98 16.65
CA VAL A 71 2.40 19.13 15.20
C VAL A 71 1.00 19.02 14.60
N THR A 72 0.64 19.95 13.75
CA THR A 72 -0.57 19.88 12.93
C THR A 72 -0.25 19.17 11.64
N LEU A 73 -0.91 18.03 11.40
CA LEU A 73 -0.82 17.28 10.15
C LEU A 73 -1.97 17.68 9.23
N LYS A 74 -1.67 17.76 7.95
CA LYS A 74 -2.64 17.83 6.84
C LYS A 74 -2.21 16.86 5.77
N GLY A 75 -3.17 16.20 5.14
CA GLY A 75 -2.92 15.26 4.04
C GLY A 75 -3.94 15.46 2.94
N THR A 76 -3.61 14.98 1.76
CA THR A 76 -4.49 14.92 0.60
C THR A 76 -4.68 13.48 0.18
N ASP A 77 -5.86 13.15 -0.32
CA ASP A 77 -6.13 11.86 -0.94
C ASP A 77 -5.20 11.64 -2.13
N LYS A 78 -4.77 10.41 -2.32
CA LYS A 78 -3.84 10.02 -3.37
C LYS A 78 -4.47 8.98 -4.28
N GLU A 79 -4.39 9.23 -5.58
CA GLU A 79 -4.83 8.28 -6.59
C GLU A 79 -3.67 7.98 -7.53
N VAL A 80 -3.38 6.69 -7.76
CA VAL A 80 -2.28 6.21 -8.62
C VAL A 80 -2.72 4.96 -9.37
N ASP A 81 -2.07 4.68 -10.48
CA ASP A 81 -2.25 3.42 -11.20
C ASP A 81 -1.38 2.33 -10.56
N TYR A 82 -1.83 1.09 -10.67
CA TYR A 82 -1.04 -0.08 -10.29
C TYR A 82 0.20 -0.20 -11.19
N ASP A 83 1.36 -0.39 -10.58
CA ASP A 83 2.64 -0.60 -11.27
C ASP A 83 3.49 -1.74 -10.65
N GLY A 84 2.91 -2.49 -9.69
CA GLY A 84 3.60 -3.56 -8.98
C GLY A 84 4.46 -3.09 -7.80
N ALA A 85 4.59 -1.79 -7.55
CA ALA A 85 5.36 -1.25 -6.43
C ALA A 85 4.44 -0.83 -5.25
N PRO A 86 4.92 -0.91 -4.00
CA PRO A 86 4.20 -0.40 -2.84
C PRO A 86 3.91 1.10 -2.95
N LYS A 87 2.72 1.53 -2.50
CA LYS A 87 2.26 2.93 -2.59
C LYS A 87 2.14 3.54 -1.20
N SER A 88 3.03 4.49 -0.87
CA SER A 88 2.95 5.29 0.35
C SER A 88 2.13 6.56 0.11
N VAL A 89 1.54 7.10 1.19
CA VAL A 89 0.83 8.40 1.22
C VAL A 89 1.66 9.50 1.85
N GLU A 90 2.86 9.21 2.35
CA GLU A 90 3.65 10.15 3.14
C GLU A 90 4.08 11.41 2.38
N ASP A 91 4.29 11.29 1.07
CA ASP A 91 4.63 12.40 0.18
C ASP A 91 3.53 13.48 0.05
N GLY A 92 2.30 13.13 0.41
CA GLY A 92 1.14 14.04 0.46
C GLY A 92 0.88 14.65 1.84
N ILE A 93 1.73 14.38 2.85
CA ILE A 93 1.54 14.84 4.22
C ILE A 93 2.32 16.12 4.48
N ARG A 94 1.62 17.12 5.01
CA ARG A 94 2.19 18.39 5.47
C ARG A 94 2.14 18.44 6.99
N ALA A 95 3.29 18.70 7.60
CA ALA A 95 3.47 18.84 9.04
C ALA A 95 3.85 20.28 9.40
N THR A 96 3.14 20.92 10.33
CA THR A 96 3.40 22.31 10.73
C THR A 96 3.37 22.50 12.23
N ILE A 97 4.21 23.42 12.75
CA ILE A 97 4.16 23.93 14.13
C ILE A 97 4.17 25.46 14.05
N GLY A 98 3.17 26.10 14.66
CA GLY A 98 3.08 27.56 14.68
C GLY A 98 3.08 28.21 13.29
N GLY A 99 2.70 27.48 12.25
CA GLY A 99 2.72 27.92 10.85
C GLY A 99 4.03 27.62 10.11
N GLN A 100 5.08 27.17 10.80
CA GLN A 100 6.33 26.72 10.18
C GLN A 100 6.14 25.33 9.60
N ASP A 101 6.57 25.12 8.35
CA ASP A 101 6.55 23.84 7.66
C ASP A 101 7.75 22.96 8.09
N LEU A 102 7.46 21.78 8.56
CA LEU A 102 8.43 20.78 9.01
C LEU A 102 8.26 19.44 8.26
N SER A 103 7.56 19.45 7.13
CA SER A 103 7.19 18.23 6.41
C SER A 103 8.40 17.38 6.03
N GLU A 104 9.48 18.00 5.55
CA GLU A 104 10.73 17.30 5.18
C GLU A 104 11.38 16.60 6.40
N GLN A 105 11.29 17.21 7.58
CA GLN A 105 11.84 16.64 8.81
C GLN A 105 11.14 15.33 9.21
N PHE A 106 9.84 15.22 8.92
CA PHE A 106 9.03 14.06 9.31
C PHE A 106 8.87 13.03 8.22
N GLN A 107 9.37 13.26 7.01
CA GLN A 107 9.26 12.31 5.92
C GLN A 107 9.95 10.98 6.26
N GLY A 108 9.23 9.85 6.09
CA GLY A 108 9.71 8.53 6.50
C GLY A 108 9.66 8.26 8.01
N GLN A 109 9.08 9.17 8.80
CA GLN A 109 8.98 9.06 10.26
C GLN A 109 7.54 8.99 10.78
N TYR A 110 6.56 8.99 9.88
CA TYR A 110 5.16 8.83 10.26
C TYR A 110 4.85 7.37 10.61
N GLU A 111 3.94 7.20 11.56
CA GLU A 111 3.24 5.94 11.76
C GLU A 111 2.01 5.94 10.87
N VAL A 112 1.99 5.07 9.86
CA VAL A 112 0.90 4.97 8.90
C VAL A 112 0.27 3.59 8.99
N HIS A 113 -1.03 3.53 9.24
CA HIS A 113 -1.81 2.30 9.18
C HIS A 113 -2.75 2.34 7.98
N TYR A 114 -2.62 1.35 7.11
CA TYR A 114 -3.43 1.18 5.90
C TYR A 114 -4.52 0.15 6.16
N GLU A 115 -5.77 0.55 6.00
CA GLU A 115 -6.96 -0.30 6.13
C GLU A 115 -7.71 -0.35 4.82
N GLY A 116 -7.93 -1.54 4.27
CA GLY A 116 -8.71 -1.73 3.05
C GLY A 116 -10.19 -1.37 3.27
N VAL A 117 -10.78 -0.66 2.31
CA VAL A 117 -12.19 -0.28 2.32
C VAL A 117 -12.85 -0.59 0.97
N ASN A 118 -14.17 -0.46 0.88
CA ASN A 118 -14.92 -0.70 -0.36
C ASN A 118 -14.64 -2.08 -1.01
N GLY A 119 -14.59 -3.14 -0.18
CA GLY A 119 -14.32 -4.50 -0.65
C GLY A 119 -12.84 -4.88 -0.76
N THR A 120 -11.93 -3.94 -0.50
CA THR A 120 -10.49 -4.23 -0.40
C THR A 120 -10.19 -4.87 0.95
N VAL A 121 -9.53 -6.03 0.97
CA VAL A 121 -9.13 -6.72 2.21
C VAL A 121 -7.65 -6.44 2.45
N TYR A 122 -7.35 -5.58 3.43
CA TYR A 122 -5.99 -5.22 3.83
C TYR A 122 -5.99 -4.57 5.22
N SER A 123 -5.01 -4.86 6.06
CA SER A 123 -4.76 -4.15 7.31
C SER A 123 -3.28 -4.31 7.68
N SER A 124 -2.49 -3.26 7.57
CA SER A 124 -1.04 -3.30 7.79
C SER A 124 -0.45 -1.92 7.93
N MET A 125 0.75 -1.85 8.53
CA MET A 125 1.63 -0.68 8.51
C MET A 125 2.53 -0.65 7.25
N THR A 126 2.56 -1.72 6.48
CA THR A 126 3.29 -1.76 5.21
C THR A 126 2.45 -1.10 4.11
N PRO A 127 3.02 -0.26 3.26
CA PRO A 127 2.30 0.31 2.13
C PRO A 127 1.75 -0.78 1.19
N PRO A 128 0.47 -0.68 0.76
CA PRO A 128 -0.15 -1.66 -0.11
C PRO A 128 0.43 -1.60 -1.53
N THR A 129 0.40 -2.75 -2.21
CA THR A 129 0.82 -2.88 -3.62
C THR A 129 -0.38 -3.10 -4.53
N ASN A 130 -1.38 -3.88 -4.11
CA ASN A 130 -2.50 -4.25 -4.96
C ASN A 130 -3.46 -3.09 -5.21
N ALA A 131 -4.13 -3.14 -6.36
CA ALA A 131 -5.23 -2.23 -6.67
C ALA A 131 -6.34 -2.37 -5.63
N GLY A 132 -6.89 -1.23 -5.22
CA GLY A 132 -7.90 -1.16 -4.17
C GLY A 132 -8.02 0.24 -3.59
N THR A 133 -8.93 0.39 -2.64
CA THR A 133 -9.13 1.63 -1.88
C THR A 133 -8.75 1.40 -0.43
N TYR A 134 -7.93 2.30 0.11
CA TYR A 134 -7.36 2.18 1.45
C TYR A 134 -7.61 3.46 2.25
N SER A 135 -8.08 3.32 3.48
CA SER A 135 -8.12 4.38 4.49
C SER A 135 -6.77 4.38 5.22
N CYS A 136 -6.04 5.46 5.13
CA CYS A 136 -4.70 5.58 5.69
C CYS A 136 -4.74 6.49 6.91
N LYS A 137 -4.57 5.92 8.11
CA LYS A 137 -4.49 6.66 9.36
C LYS A 137 -3.04 6.99 9.67
N ILE A 138 -2.74 8.29 9.83
CA ILE A 138 -1.38 8.80 9.93
C ILE A 138 -1.24 9.63 11.20
N LYS A 139 -0.16 9.40 11.94
CA LYS A 139 0.22 10.22 13.09
C LYS A 139 1.74 10.28 13.24
N ILE A 140 2.25 11.19 14.04
CA ILE A 140 3.61 11.12 14.57
C ILE A 140 3.63 9.98 15.60
N PRO A 141 4.60 9.04 15.53
CA PRO A 141 4.67 7.91 16.45
C PRO A 141 4.71 8.37 17.92
N ASP A 142 4.03 7.66 18.80
CA ASP A 142 4.04 7.93 20.25
C ASP A 142 5.44 7.79 20.83
N SER A 143 6.30 7.05 20.13
CA SER A 143 7.73 6.92 20.46
C SER A 143 8.54 8.20 20.24
N ASN A 144 8.04 9.18 19.44
CA ASN A 144 8.73 10.44 19.28
C ASN A 144 8.75 11.21 20.60
N VAL A 145 9.93 11.71 21.01
CA VAL A 145 10.12 12.34 22.33
C VAL A 145 9.80 13.83 22.34
N TYR A 146 9.90 14.50 21.18
CA TYR A 146 9.72 15.93 21.07
C TYR A 146 8.35 16.32 20.53
N TYR A 147 7.77 15.47 19.69
CA TYR A 147 6.62 15.81 18.88
C TYR A 147 5.47 14.81 19.07
N ARG A 148 4.26 15.32 19.00
CA ARG A 148 3.03 14.53 18.95
C ARG A 148 2.09 15.14 17.91
N SER A 149 1.17 14.35 17.39
CA SER A 149 0.08 14.84 16.55
C SER A 149 -1.23 14.15 16.89
N ASP A 150 -2.33 14.82 16.59
CA ASP A 150 -3.58 14.10 16.41
C ASP A 150 -3.47 13.30 15.11
N PRO A 151 -4.10 12.11 15.03
CA PRO A 151 -4.10 11.34 13.80
C PRO A 151 -4.97 12.04 12.75
N ILE A 152 -4.53 11.96 11.50
CA ILE A 152 -5.34 12.31 10.33
C ILE A 152 -5.65 11.07 9.52
N THR A 153 -6.64 11.15 8.65
CA THR A 153 -6.97 10.08 7.70
C THR A 153 -7.01 10.65 6.29
N VAL A 154 -6.36 9.96 5.35
CA VAL A 154 -6.45 10.23 3.93
C VAL A 154 -6.81 8.94 3.19
N GLN A 155 -7.35 9.05 2.00
CA GLN A 155 -7.64 7.91 1.14
C GLN A 155 -6.52 7.68 0.14
N LEU A 156 -6.10 6.43 -0.02
CA LEU A 156 -5.25 5.98 -1.13
C LEU A 156 -6.10 5.11 -2.05
N THR A 157 -6.14 5.45 -3.33
CA THR A 157 -6.74 4.61 -4.36
C THR A 157 -5.65 4.15 -5.34
N ILE A 158 -5.43 2.84 -5.42
CA ILE A 158 -4.58 2.22 -6.44
C ILE A 158 -5.52 1.65 -7.49
N LYS A 159 -5.50 2.25 -8.69
CA LYS A 159 -6.40 1.85 -9.78
C LYS A 159 -5.89 0.62 -10.50
N LYS A 160 -6.81 -0.22 -10.93
CA LYS A 160 -6.50 -1.31 -11.86
C LYS A 160 -6.01 -0.76 -13.18
N ILE A 161 -5.08 -1.44 -13.81
CA ILE A 161 -4.60 -1.12 -15.15
C ILE A 161 -5.36 -1.91 -16.22
N ALA A 162 -5.45 -1.34 -17.41
CA ALA A 162 -6.02 -2.04 -18.56
C ALA A 162 -5.09 -3.14 -19.05
N THR A 163 -5.66 -4.24 -19.50
CA THR A 163 -4.94 -5.33 -20.15
C THR A 163 -5.03 -5.24 -21.66
N LYS A 164 -4.08 -5.88 -22.37
CA LYS A 164 -4.11 -5.99 -23.83
C LYS A 164 -5.20 -6.93 -24.28
N THR A 165 -5.73 -6.69 -25.48
CA THR A 165 -6.73 -7.57 -26.10
C THR A 165 -6.08 -8.88 -26.57
N PRO A 166 -6.62 -10.06 -26.23
CA PRO A 166 -6.13 -11.33 -26.74
C PRO A 166 -6.46 -11.47 -28.23
N LYS A 167 -5.72 -12.32 -28.96
CA LYS A 167 -6.12 -12.75 -30.29
C LYS A 167 -7.47 -13.47 -30.22
N ALA A 168 -8.16 -13.54 -31.34
CA ALA A 168 -9.35 -14.36 -31.46
C ALA A 168 -9.04 -15.83 -31.11
N ALA A 169 -9.96 -16.49 -30.40
CA ALA A 169 -9.92 -17.93 -30.21
C ALA A 169 -10.04 -18.63 -31.57
N GLN A 170 -9.71 -19.93 -31.59
CA GLN A 170 -9.97 -20.79 -32.73
C GLN A 170 -11.02 -21.83 -32.37
N ALA A 171 -11.79 -22.26 -33.35
CA ALA A 171 -12.71 -23.38 -33.12
C ALA A 171 -11.92 -24.70 -33.14
N ALA A 172 -11.82 -25.37 -32.00
CA ALA A 172 -11.14 -26.65 -31.88
C ALA A 172 -12.04 -27.83 -32.33
N ALA A 173 -13.32 -27.79 -31.96
CA ALA A 173 -14.31 -28.80 -32.33
C ALA A 173 -15.73 -28.20 -32.31
N TRP A 174 -16.62 -28.69 -33.14
CA TRP A 174 -18.04 -28.36 -33.11
C TRP A 174 -18.93 -29.44 -33.64
N THR A 175 -20.14 -29.49 -33.14
CA THR A 175 -21.22 -30.40 -33.51
C THR A 175 -22.42 -29.63 -34.04
N ASP A 176 -23.57 -30.23 -34.08
CA ASP A 176 -24.85 -29.62 -34.35
C ASP A 176 -25.37 -28.74 -33.20
N THR A 177 -24.94 -29.01 -31.95
CA THR A 177 -25.42 -28.31 -30.74
C THR A 177 -24.32 -27.82 -29.82
N SER A 178 -23.06 -27.90 -30.23
CA SER A 178 -21.92 -27.46 -29.39
C SER A 178 -20.76 -26.90 -30.20
N VAL A 179 -20.00 -26.00 -29.57
CA VAL A 179 -18.71 -25.45 -30.06
C VAL A 179 -17.73 -25.45 -28.91
N THR A 180 -16.51 -25.95 -29.17
CA THR A 180 -15.36 -25.85 -28.25
C THR A 180 -14.31 -24.94 -28.87
N LEU A 181 -13.88 -23.95 -28.13
CA LEU A 181 -12.84 -23.00 -28.55
C LEU A 181 -11.48 -23.43 -28.01
N GLU A 182 -10.43 -23.16 -28.78
CA GLU A 182 -9.04 -23.20 -28.34
C GLU A 182 -8.63 -21.82 -27.81
N ALA A 183 -8.09 -21.79 -26.60
CA ALA A 183 -7.64 -20.56 -25.95
C ALA A 183 -6.49 -19.88 -26.72
N PRO A 184 -6.53 -18.57 -26.96
CA PRO A 184 -5.40 -17.87 -27.55
C PRO A 184 -4.21 -17.85 -26.58
N SER A 185 -3.00 -18.05 -27.11
CA SER A 185 -1.75 -17.97 -26.35
C SER A 185 -1.07 -16.60 -26.43
N ALA A 186 -1.61 -15.67 -27.22
CA ALA A 186 -0.99 -14.37 -27.48
C ALA A 186 -2.03 -13.25 -27.59
N PHE A 187 -1.56 -12.03 -27.33
CA PHE A 187 -2.27 -10.79 -27.59
C PHE A 187 -2.26 -10.44 -29.10
N VAL A 188 -3.10 -9.47 -29.48
CA VAL A 188 -3.19 -8.98 -30.86
C VAL A 188 -1.83 -8.47 -31.37
N ASP A 189 -1.01 -7.87 -30.50
CA ASP A 189 0.33 -7.40 -30.85
C ASP A 189 1.38 -8.50 -31.01
N GLY A 190 0.99 -9.78 -30.84
CA GLY A 190 1.84 -10.93 -30.97
C GLY A 190 2.62 -11.32 -29.73
N THR A 191 2.56 -10.51 -28.65
CA THR A 191 3.20 -10.88 -27.38
C THR A 191 2.42 -12.00 -26.68
N ALA A 192 3.14 -12.92 -26.01
CA ALA A 192 2.51 -14.03 -25.29
C ALA A 192 1.64 -13.53 -24.13
N ILE A 193 0.53 -14.20 -23.87
CA ILE A 193 -0.26 -13.97 -22.65
C ILE A 193 0.50 -14.59 -21.47
N PRO A 194 0.90 -13.77 -20.45
CA PRO A 194 1.65 -14.30 -19.32
C PRO A 194 0.85 -15.32 -18.51
N ALA A 195 1.54 -16.21 -17.83
CA ALA A 195 0.91 -17.11 -16.87
C ALA A 195 0.20 -16.31 -15.75
N GLY A 196 -0.94 -16.83 -15.28
CA GLY A 196 -1.73 -16.22 -14.21
C GLY A 196 -2.86 -15.29 -14.69
N TYR A 197 -2.96 -15.02 -15.98
CA TYR A 197 -4.17 -14.43 -16.55
C TYR A 197 -5.21 -15.51 -16.85
N GLU A 198 -6.45 -15.23 -16.51
CA GLU A 198 -7.60 -16.08 -16.85
C GLU A 198 -8.35 -15.52 -18.05
N LEU A 199 -8.90 -16.40 -18.86
CA LEU A 199 -9.72 -16.07 -20.02
C LEU A 199 -11.19 -16.33 -19.72
N GLU A 200 -12.05 -15.54 -20.30
CA GLU A 200 -13.49 -15.77 -20.33
C GLU A 200 -14.02 -15.60 -21.76
N TYR A 201 -15.09 -16.30 -22.07
CA TYR A 201 -15.62 -16.47 -23.40
C TYR A 201 -17.10 -16.09 -23.45
N CYS A 202 -17.56 -15.55 -24.56
CA CYS A 202 -18.99 -15.37 -24.79
C CYS A 202 -19.40 -15.68 -26.24
N VAL A 203 -20.69 -15.94 -26.43
CA VAL A 203 -21.33 -16.14 -27.73
C VAL A 203 -22.32 -15.00 -28.00
N ASP A 204 -22.29 -14.43 -29.19
CA ASP A 204 -23.21 -13.39 -29.69
C ASP A 204 -23.45 -12.24 -28.70
N GLN A 205 -22.38 -11.80 -28.00
CA GLN A 205 -22.42 -10.74 -26.96
C GLN A 205 -23.31 -11.07 -25.74
N GLY A 206 -23.51 -12.37 -25.46
CA GLY A 206 -24.19 -12.84 -24.26
C GLY A 206 -23.32 -12.76 -23.00
N GLU A 207 -23.69 -13.52 -22.00
CA GLU A 207 -22.93 -13.58 -20.74
C GLU A 207 -21.54 -14.19 -20.94
N TRP A 208 -20.56 -13.67 -20.19
CA TRP A 208 -19.21 -14.18 -20.17
C TRP A 208 -19.10 -15.40 -19.24
N GLN A 209 -18.40 -16.44 -19.69
CA GLN A 209 -18.18 -17.67 -18.95
C GLN A 209 -16.71 -18.09 -18.97
N ASP A 210 -16.26 -18.82 -17.93
CA ASP A 210 -14.87 -19.29 -17.85
C ASP A 210 -14.60 -20.49 -18.79
N SER A 211 -15.63 -21.24 -19.15
CA SER A 211 -15.52 -22.40 -20.02
C SER A 211 -15.43 -22.01 -21.51
N PRO A 212 -14.46 -22.56 -22.27
CA PRO A 212 -14.42 -22.40 -23.72
C PRO A 212 -15.45 -23.27 -24.46
N VAL A 213 -16.29 -24.02 -23.74
CA VAL A 213 -17.28 -24.95 -24.31
C VAL A 213 -18.68 -24.37 -24.26
N PHE A 214 -19.33 -24.27 -25.40
CA PHE A 214 -20.70 -23.81 -25.55
C PHE A 214 -21.58 -24.99 -25.97
N THR A 215 -22.70 -25.18 -25.30
CA THR A 215 -23.66 -26.26 -25.57
C THR A 215 -25.07 -25.71 -25.70
N GLY A 216 -26.00 -26.54 -26.19
CA GLY A 216 -27.39 -26.14 -26.39
C GLY A 216 -27.58 -25.15 -27.56
N LEU A 217 -26.65 -25.14 -28.50
CA LEU A 217 -26.75 -24.32 -29.70
C LEU A 217 -27.75 -24.96 -30.70
N THR A 218 -28.29 -24.12 -31.56
CA THR A 218 -29.20 -24.57 -32.63
C THR A 218 -28.41 -25.09 -33.82
N PRO A 219 -28.79 -26.25 -34.41
CA PRO A 219 -28.16 -26.74 -35.62
C PRO A 219 -28.24 -25.74 -36.82
N GLU A 220 -27.31 -25.89 -37.75
CA GLU A 220 -27.21 -25.09 -38.98
C GLU A 220 -27.27 -23.56 -38.76
N THR A 221 -26.87 -23.14 -37.56
CA THR A 221 -26.89 -21.72 -37.11
C THR A 221 -25.48 -21.15 -36.99
N THR A 222 -25.30 -19.93 -37.47
CA THR A 222 -24.00 -19.25 -37.36
C THR A 222 -23.95 -18.42 -36.08
N TYR A 223 -22.90 -18.65 -35.30
CA TYR A 223 -22.60 -17.97 -34.05
C TYR A 223 -21.28 -17.24 -34.11
N LYS A 224 -21.17 -16.13 -33.37
CA LYS A 224 -19.94 -15.37 -33.17
C LYS A 224 -19.45 -15.55 -31.74
N PHE A 225 -18.23 -16.03 -31.59
CA PHE A 225 -17.60 -16.25 -30.28
C PHE A 225 -16.49 -15.26 -30.08
N TYR A 226 -16.36 -14.79 -28.83
CA TYR A 226 -15.37 -13.83 -28.40
C TYR A 226 -14.64 -14.35 -27.18
N VAL A 227 -13.41 -13.86 -26.96
CA VAL A 227 -12.62 -14.15 -25.78
C VAL A 227 -12.04 -12.83 -25.26
N ARG A 228 -11.92 -12.71 -23.94
CA ARG A 228 -11.19 -11.61 -23.31
C ARG A 228 -10.44 -12.11 -22.09
N LEU A 229 -9.50 -11.29 -21.63
CA LEU A 229 -8.92 -11.52 -20.30
C LEU A 229 -9.95 -11.15 -19.26
N LYS A 230 -10.14 -12.04 -18.28
CA LYS A 230 -10.99 -11.81 -17.12
C LYS A 230 -10.41 -10.73 -16.22
N GLU A 231 -11.27 -10.03 -15.51
CA GLU A 231 -10.84 -9.07 -14.53
C GLU A 231 -10.04 -9.73 -13.40
N GLY A 232 -8.86 -9.19 -13.12
CA GLY A 232 -7.99 -9.63 -12.03
C GLY A 232 -8.00 -8.67 -10.85
N VAL A 233 -7.18 -8.97 -9.84
CA VAL A 233 -7.01 -8.10 -8.66
C VAL A 233 -6.48 -6.73 -9.08
N ASN A 234 -5.50 -6.69 -9.99
CA ASN A 234 -4.77 -5.49 -10.38
C ASN A 234 -5.09 -5.01 -11.81
N THR A 235 -5.96 -5.71 -12.51
CA THR A 235 -6.26 -5.46 -13.91
C THR A 235 -7.76 -5.43 -14.16
N THR A 236 -8.20 -4.56 -15.06
CA THR A 236 -9.56 -4.63 -15.58
C THR A 236 -9.68 -5.76 -16.59
N ALA A 237 -10.89 -6.22 -16.87
CA ALA A 237 -11.11 -7.09 -18.02
C ALA A 237 -10.61 -6.41 -19.30
N SER A 238 -10.06 -7.20 -20.24
CA SER A 238 -9.64 -6.64 -21.52
C SER A 238 -10.82 -6.30 -22.41
N ALA A 239 -10.57 -5.57 -23.49
CA ALA A 239 -11.48 -5.57 -24.62
C ALA A 239 -11.67 -6.99 -25.16
N ALA A 240 -12.84 -7.26 -25.72
CA ALA A 240 -13.12 -8.51 -26.42
C ALA A 240 -12.24 -8.65 -27.66
N SER A 241 -11.83 -9.86 -27.98
CA SER A 241 -11.13 -10.19 -29.22
C SER A 241 -12.02 -9.91 -30.45
N GLU A 242 -11.43 -9.99 -31.63
CA GLU A 242 -12.20 -10.20 -32.87
C GLU A 242 -12.99 -11.50 -32.76
N ALA A 243 -14.13 -11.55 -33.45
CA ALA A 243 -15.01 -12.73 -33.44
C ALA A 243 -14.41 -13.89 -34.24
N VAL A 244 -14.51 -15.11 -33.66
CA VAL A 244 -14.46 -16.32 -34.46
C VAL A 244 -15.90 -16.73 -34.84
N THR A 245 -16.15 -16.95 -36.11
CA THR A 245 -17.47 -17.33 -36.62
C THR A 245 -17.51 -18.82 -36.90
N VAL A 246 -18.48 -19.51 -36.31
CA VAL A 246 -18.68 -20.95 -36.50
C VAL A 246 -20.14 -21.22 -36.84
N GLN A 247 -20.37 -22.03 -37.88
CA GLN A 247 -21.70 -22.59 -38.16
C GLN A 247 -21.77 -24.01 -37.57
N THR A 248 -22.77 -24.25 -36.73
CA THR A 248 -23.05 -25.58 -36.21
C THR A 248 -23.43 -26.52 -37.36
N LYS A 249 -23.17 -27.84 -37.16
CA LYS A 249 -23.47 -28.87 -38.15
C LYS A 249 -24.99 -29.07 -38.27
N LYS A 250 -25.38 -29.74 -39.33
CA LYS A 250 -26.76 -30.22 -39.49
C LYS A 250 -27.07 -31.25 -38.39
N ALA A 251 -28.30 -31.23 -37.89
CA ALA A 251 -28.77 -32.26 -36.95
C ALA A 251 -28.64 -33.64 -37.57
N SER A 252 -28.12 -34.59 -36.79
CA SER A 252 -27.95 -36.00 -37.19
C SER A 252 -29.29 -36.74 -37.19
#